data_bde7952d89af7e23aff8718d798ed4da
#
_entry.id   bde7952d89af7e23aff8718d798ed4da
#
_cell.length_a   1.000
_cell.length_b   1.000
_cell.length_c   1.000
_cell.angle_alpha   90.00
_cell.angle_beta   90.00
_cell.angle_gamma   90.00
#
_symmetry.space_group_name_H-M   'P 1'
#
loop_
_entity.id
_entity.type
_entity.pdbx_description
1 polymer ?
#
loop_
_entity_poly.entity_id
_entity_poly.type
_entity_poly.pdbx_seq_one_letter_code
_entity_poly.pdbx_strand_id
1 'polypeptide(L)'
;MDDYINAIFITVPELLMKIRSCFSLDKCEETIVNKYSNVPFLVLDDLGVEKGSEWALQTLYIIINNRYSNCLQTVITSNFSIEEIGIKLGDRIASRIAGMCDVVELTGTDRRL
;
A
#
# COMPACT_ATOMS: atom_id res chain seq x y z
N MET A 1 -13.52 23.93 -8.76
CA MET A 1 -13.71 23.42 -8.40
C MET A 1 -13.16 22.63 -8.00
N ASP A 2 -12.88 22.50 -7.75
CA ASP A 2 -12.47 21.79 -7.35
C ASP A 2 -12.82 21.10 -6.34
N ASP A 3 -13.66 20.73 -6.25
CA ASP A 3 -14.23 20.01 -5.26
C ASP A 3 -13.94 18.60 -5.26
N TYR A 4 -13.37 18.05 -6.27
CA TYR A 4 -13.13 16.64 -6.26
C TYR A 4 -11.86 16.35 -5.53
N ILE A 5 -11.77 15.16 -4.98
CA ILE A 5 -10.64 14.71 -4.24
C ILE A 5 -9.67 14.03 -5.17
N ASN A 6 -8.40 14.35 -5.05
CA ASN A 6 -7.39 13.64 -5.77
C ASN A 6 -7.26 12.27 -5.14
N ALA A 7 -7.69 11.27 -5.84
CA ALA A 7 -7.70 9.92 -5.33
C ALA A 7 -7.13 8.97 -6.38
N ILE A 8 -6.43 7.95 -5.90
CA ILE A 8 -5.90 6.92 -6.77
C ILE A 8 -6.31 5.58 -6.22
N PHE A 9 -6.76 4.71 -7.10
CA PHE A 9 -7.05 3.32 -6.77
C PHE A 9 -6.07 2.46 -7.56
N ILE A 10 -5.32 1.60 -6.87
CA ILE A 10 -4.38 0.74 -7.56
C ILE A 10 -4.21 -0.53 -6.74
N THR A 11 -4.04 -1.66 -7.42
CA THR A 11 -3.72 -2.87 -6.69
C THR A 11 -2.25 -2.87 -6.34
N VAL A 12 -1.91 -3.53 -5.25
CA VAL A 12 -0.51 -3.59 -4.84
C VAL A 12 0.36 -4.27 -5.90
N PRO A 13 -0.07 -5.41 -6.48
CA PRO A 13 0.74 -6.00 -7.55
C PRO A 13 0.98 -5.05 -8.72
N GLU A 14 -0.04 -4.29 -9.08
CA GLU A 14 0.10 -3.35 -10.20
C GLU A 14 1.06 -2.23 -9.84
N LEU A 15 0.98 -1.74 -8.61
CA LEU A 15 1.90 -0.70 -8.17
C LEU A 15 3.34 -1.20 -8.21
N LEU A 16 3.58 -2.41 -7.74
CA LEU A 16 4.92 -2.95 -7.74
C LEU A 16 5.42 -3.19 -9.16
N MET A 17 4.53 -3.53 -10.08
CA MET A 17 4.91 -3.65 -11.46
C MET A 17 5.34 -2.32 -12.04
N LYS A 18 4.62 -1.27 -11.72
CA LYS A 18 4.99 0.05 -12.20
C LYS A 18 6.36 0.47 -11.68
N ILE A 19 6.60 0.20 -10.39
CA ILE A 19 7.90 0.55 -9.82
C ILE A 19 9.00 -0.28 -10.47
N ARG A 20 8.71 -1.55 -10.69
CA ARG A 20 9.72 -2.41 -11.28
C ARG A 20 10.06 -2.02 -12.70
N SER A 21 9.08 -1.47 -13.42
CA SER A 21 9.34 -1.03 -14.79
C SER A 21 10.26 0.18 -14.82
N CYS A 22 10.47 0.82 -13.68
CA CYS A 22 11.39 1.94 -13.59
C CYS A 22 12.77 1.53 -13.13
N PHE A 23 13.01 0.26 -13.02
CA PHE A 23 14.29 -0.22 -12.51
C PHE A 23 15.41 0.36 -13.35
N SER A 24 16.42 0.87 -12.71
CA SER A 24 17.56 1.52 -13.34
C SER A 24 17.27 2.94 -13.84
N LEU A 25 16.07 3.43 -13.62
CA LEU A 25 15.74 4.79 -13.98
C LEU A 25 15.37 5.52 -12.72
N ASP A 26 16.34 6.07 -12.04
CA ASP A 26 16.13 6.64 -10.72
C ASP A 26 15.02 7.66 -10.67
N LYS A 27 14.96 8.54 -11.65
CA LYS A 27 13.94 9.57 -11.62
C LYS A 27 12.54 9.00 -11.78
N CYS A 28 12.42 7.95 -12.57
CA CYS A 28 11.14 7.31 -12.78
C CYS A 28 10.63 6.69 -11.48
N GLU A 29 11.49 5.97 -10.80
CA GLU A 29 11.10 5.35 -9.54
C GLU A 29 10.75 6.39 -8.50
N GLU A 30 11.56 7.42 -8.39
CA GLU A 30 11.33 8.48 -7.44
C GLU A 30 10.00 9.17 -7.71
N THR A 31 9.70 9.42 -8.97
CA THR A 31 8.44 10.05 -9.35
C THR A 31 7.25 9.21 -8.92
N ILE A 32 7.33 7.91 -9.15
CA ILE A 32 6.23 7.02 -8.77
C ILE A 32 6.08 6.97 -7.25
N VAL A 33 7.18 6.82 -6.54
CA VAL A 33 7.12 6.76 -5.09
C VAL A 33 6.51 8.05 -4.55
N ASN A 34 6.91 9.20 -5.08
CA ASN A 34 6.39 10.46 -4.61
C ASN A 34 4.90 10.60 -4.92
N LYS A 35 4.48 10.16 -6.08
CA LYS A 35 3.07 10.26 -6.44
C LYS A 35 2.18 9.50 -5.47
N TYR A 36 2.53 8.25 -5.21
CA TYR A 36 1.69 7.42 -4.35
C TYR A 36 1.86 7.75 -2.87
N SER A 37 3.01 8.34 -2.52
CA SER A 37 3.23 8.76 -1.14
C SER A 37 2.44 10.01 -0.78
N ASN A 38 2.08 10.83 -1.77
CA ASN A 38 1.55 12.14 -1.49
C ASN A 38 0.14 12.41 -1.97
N VAL A 39 -0.44 11.52 -2.75
CA VAL A 39 -1.82 11.75 -3.20
C VAL A 39 -2.73 11.78 -1.98
N PRO A 40 -3.68 12.71 -1.93
CA PRO A 40 -4.50 12.85 -0.73
C PRO A 40 -5.27 11.60 -0.32
N PHE A 41 -5.76 10.83 -1.26
CA PHE A 41 -6.51 9.63 -0.93
C PHE A 41 -6.01 8.48 -1.78
N LEU A 42 -5.61 7.40 -1.15
CA LEU A 42 -5.06 6.25 -1.86
C LEU A 42 -5.75 4.97 -1.41
N VAL A 43 -6.15 4.17 -2.38
CA VAL A 43 -6.64 2.82 -2.10
C VAL A 43 -5.63 1.84 -2.66
N LEU A 44 -5.02 1.09 -1.77
CA LEU A 44 -4.09 0.02 -2.14
C LEU A 44 -4.84 -1.28 -2.00
N ASP A 45 -5.22 -1.85 -3.12
CA ASP A 45 -6.07 -3.03 -3.11
C ASP A 45 -5.23 -4.30 -3.21
N ASP A 46 -5.65 -5.32 -2.52
CA ASP A 46 -5.07 -6.64 -2.68
C ASP A 46 -3.63 -6.72 -2.19
N LEU A 47 -3.39 -6.20 -1.00
CA LEU A 47 -2.10 -6.38 -0.36
C LEU A 47 -1.98 -7.85 0.03
N GLY A 48 -0.95 -8.51 -0.45
CA GLY A 48 -0.83 -9.93 -0.19
C GLY A 48 0.60 -10.34 -0.07
N VAL A 49 0.84 -11.60 -0.36
CA VAL A 49 2.19 -12.11 -0.31
C VAL A 49 2.87 -11.73 -1.58
N GLU A 50 3.60 -10.65 -1.53
CA GLU A 50 4.35 -10.25 -2.69
C GLU A 50 5.63 -11.01 -2.65
N LYS A 51 5.75 -11.96 -3.54
CA LYS A 51 6.94 -12.68 -3.55
C LYS A 51 7.99 -11.86 -4.09
N GLY A 52 7.97 -10.71 -3.92
CA GLY A 52 8.91 -9.87 -4.47
C GLY A 52 10.18 -9.90 -3.74
N SER A 53 11.12 -9.21 -4.26
CA SER A 53 12.38 -9.05 -3.64
C SER A 53 12.23 -8.17 -2.43
N GLU A 54 13.26 -8.17 -1.63
CA GLU A 54 13.36 -7.26 -0.53
C GLU A 54 13.19 -5.82 -0.99
N TRP A 55 13.66 -5.55 -2.20
CA TRP A 55 13.54 -4.22 -2.78
C TRP A 55 12.07 -3.80 -2.93
N ALA A 56 11.22 -4.71 -3.39
CA ALA A 56 9.81 -4.38 -3.57
C ALA A 56 9.15 -4.09 -2.24
N LEU A 57 9.47 -4.88 -1.23
CA LEU A 57 8.89 -4.67 0.08
C LEU A 57 9.39 -3.38 0.71
N GLN A 58 10.65 -3.05 0.48
CA GLN A 58 11.19 -1.81 1.00
C GLN A 58 10.52 -0.60 0.36
N THR A 59 10.29 -0.68 -0.95
CA THR A 59 9.63 0.42 -1.65
C THR A 59 8.20 0.60 -1.15
N LEU A 60 7.50 -0.51 -0.96
CA LEU A 60 6.16 -0.46 -0.42
C LEU A 60 6.15 0.15 0.97
N TYR A 61 7.11 -0.22 1.79
CA TYR A 61 7.22 0.34 3.12
C TYR A 61 7.43 1.85 3.07
N ILE A 62 8.26 2.33 2.15
CA ILE A 62 8.52 3.75 2.04
C ILE A 62 7.23 4.51 1.74
N ILE A 63 6.44 4.00 0.80
CA ILE A 63 5.20 4.66 0.46
C ILE A 63 4.25 4.68 1.66
N ILE A 64 4.09 3.54 2.30
CA ILE A 64 3.18 3.44 3.44
C ILE A 64 3.66 4.32 4.59
N ASN A 65 4.96 4.31 4.85
CA ASN A 65 5.50 5.11 5.94
C ASN A 65 5.35 6.61 5.69
N ASN A 66 5.56 7.03 4.45
CA ASN A 66 5.36 8.43 4.12
C ASN A 66 3.92 8.85 4.34
N ARG A 67 2.98 8.01 3.96
CA ARG A 67 1.58 8.34 4.16
C ARG A 67 1.22 8.33 5.64
N TYR A 68 1.78 7.42 6.39
CA TYR A 68 1.57 7.37 7.82
C TYR A 68 2.07 8.65 8.48
N SER A 69 3.28 9.07 8.12
CA SER A 69 3.89 10.26 8.72
C SER A 69 3.12 11.52 8.39
N ASN A 70 2.49 11.57 7.23
CA ASN A 70 1.77 12.77 6.81
C ASN A 70 0.27 12.66 7.03
N CYS A 71 -0.17 11.62 7.71
CA CYS A 71 -1.57 11.42 8.06
C CYS A 71 -2.49 11.47 6.85
N LEU A 72 -2.06 10.88 5.74
CA LEU A 72 -2.85 10.89 4.52
C LEU A 72 -3.83 9.73 4.53
N GLN A 73 -5.01 9.96 4.01
CA GLN A 73 -6.07 8.95 4.02
C GLN A 73 -5.72 7.79 3.12
N THR A 74 -5.69 6.61 3.68
CA THR A 74 -5.27 5.42 2.98
C THR A 74 -6.20 4.27 3.31
N VAL A 75 -6.64 3.56 2.27
CA VAL A 75 -7.43 2.35 2.44
C VAL A 75 -6.62 1.20 1.89
N ILE A 76 -6.50 0.14 2.65
CA ILE A 76 -5.72 -1.02 2.23
C ILE A 76 -6.60 -2.23 2.39
N THR A 77 -6.73 -3.01 1.34
CA THR A 77 -7.47 -4.26 1.41
C THR A 77 -6.51 -5.43 1.31
N SER A 78 -6.86 -6.53 1.95
CA SER A 78 -6.01 -7.69 1.96
C SER A 78 -6.81 -8.92 2.35
N ASN A 79 -6.37 -10.08 1.90
CA ASN A 79 -6.93 -11.34 2.34
C ASN A 79 -6.26 -11.82 3.62
N PHE A 80 -5.28 -11.09 4.12
CA PHE A 80 -4.53 -11.51 5.29
C PHE A 80 -4.87 -10.63 6.47
N SER A 81 -4.83 -11.21 7.66
CA SER A 81 -4.99 -10.43 8.87
C SER A 81 -3.74 -9.58 9.09
N ILE A 82 -3.84 -8.65 10.04
CA ILE A 82 -2.70 -7.80 10.35
C ILE A 82 -1.52 -8.66 10.84
N GLU A 83 -1.81 -9.70 11.60
CA GLU A 83 -0.75 -10.59 12.06
C GLU A 83 -0.09 -11.32 10.93
N GLU A 84 -0.88 -11.78 9.97
CA GLU A 84 -0.33 -12.46 8.83
C GLU A 84 0.50 -11.51 7.97
N ILE A 85 0.07 -10.27 7.86
CA ILE A 85 0.85 -9.28 7.14
C ILE A 85 2.20 -9.09 7.82
N GLY A 86 2.21 -9.05 9.15
CA GLY A 86 3.47 -8.90 9.87
C GLY A 86 4.41 -10.06 9.62
N ILE A 87 3.86 -11.26 9.55
CA ILE A 87 4.69 -12.43 9.30
C ILE A 87 5.22 -12.47 7.87
N LYS A 88 4.34 -12.13 6.93
CA LYS A 88 4.69 -12.30 5.53
C LYS A 88 5.39 -11.09 4.91
N LEU A 89 5.06 -9.91 5.35
CA LEU A 89 5.60 -8.69 4.75
C LEU A 89 6.50 -7.91 5.70
N GLY A 90 6.47 -8.24 6.97
CA GLY A 90 7.33 -7.59 7.93
C GLY A 90 6.55 -6.78 8.94
N ASP A 91 7.11 -6.72 10.14
CA ASP A 91 6.44 -6.05 11.24
C ASP A 91 6.33 -4.55 11.03
N ARG A 92 7.26 -3.96 10.30
CA ARG A 92 7.21 -2.53 10.10
C ARG A 92 6.02 -2.12 9.23
N ILE A 93 5.75 -2.90 8.19
CA ILE A 93 4.61 -2.62 7.34
C ILE A 93 3.32 -2.81 8.13
N ALA A 94 3.23 -3.91 8.86
CA ALA A 94 2.03 -4.19 9.63
C ALA A 94 1.79 -3.12 10.69
N SER A 95 2.84 -2.67 11.34
CA SER A 95 2.73 -1.67 12.38
C SER A 95 2.23 -0.33 11.83
N ARG A 96 2.73 0.07 10.68
CA ARG A 96 2.28 1.32 10.08
C ARG A 96 0.83 1.24 9.64
N ILE A 97 0.45 0.10 9.05
CA ILE A 97 -0.94 -0.09 8.65
C ILE A 97 -1.86 -0.03 9.86
N ALA A 98 -1.49 -0.72 10.91
CA ALA A 98 -2.32 -0.73 12.11
C ALA A 98 -2.43 0.66 12.73
N GLY A 99 -1.38 1.47 12.58
CA GLY A 99 -1.37 2.79 13.18
C GLY A 99 -2.13 3.84 12.37
N MET A 100 -2.32 3.60 11.07
CA MET A 100 -2.95 4.62 10.23
C MET A 100 -4.33 4.22 9.76
N CYS A 101 -4.71 2.97 9.91
CA CYS A 101 -5.98 2.47 9.40
C CYS A 101 -6.78 1.85 10.51
N ASP A 102 -8.10 1.96 10.40
CA ASP A 102 -8.96 1.19 11.27
C ASP A 102 -9.03 -0.21 10.68
N VAL A 103 -8.67 -1.19 11.45
CA VAL A 103 -8.63 -2.56 10.94
C VAL A 103 -10.00 -3.19 11.09
N VAL A 104 -10.55 -3.62 9.96
CA VAL A 104 -11.83 -4.31 9.96
C VAL A 104 -11.62 -5.66 9.32
N GLU A 105 -11.89 -6.72 10.05
CA GLU A 105 -11.76 -8.05 9.53
C GLU A 105 -13.12 -8.58 9.13
N LEU A 106 -13.24 -8.97 7.88
CA LEU A 106 -14.44 -9.57 7.38
C LEU A 106 -14.27 -11.07 7.44
N THR A 107 -14.90 -11.70 8.39
CA THR A 107 -14.76 -13.13 8.55
C THR A 107 -16.02 -13.82 8.12
N GLY A 108 -15.93 -15.11 7.99
CA GLY A 108 -17.09 -15.87 7.59
C GLY A 108 -17.16 -15.99 6.10
N THR A 109 -17.90 -16.96 5.66
CA THR A 109 -17.96 -17.21 4.25
C THR A 109 -19.12 -16.53 3.61
N ASP A 110 -20.04 -16.06 4.40
CA ASP A 110 -21.24 -15.51 3.84
C ASP A 110 -21.01 -14.19 3.16
N ARG A 111 -19.95 -13.54 3.44
CA ARG A 111 -19.76 -12.25 2.85
C ARG A 111 -19.56 -12.31 1.36
N ARG A 112 -19.36 -13.49 0.83
CA ARG A 112 -19.15 -13.53 -0.55
C ARG A 112 -20.35 -13.88 -1.29
N LEU A 113 -21.42 -13.79 -0.75
CA LEU A 113 -22.65 -14.14 -1.42
C LEU A 113 -22.95 -13.33 -2.65
#